data_549774b038d896932263539183fb57e9
#
_entry.id   549774b038d896932263539183fb57e9
#
_cell.length_a   1.000
_cell.length_b   1.000
_cell.length_c   1.000
_cell.angle_alpha   90.00
_cell.angle_beta   90.00
_cell.angle_gamma   90.00
#
_symmetry.space_group_name_H-M   'P 1'
#
loop_
_entity.id
_entity.type
_entity.pdbx_description
1 polymer ?
#
loop_
_entity_poly.entity_id
_entity_poly.type
_entity_poly.pdbx_seq_one_letter_code
_entity_poly.pdbx_strand_id
1 'polypeptide(L)'
;MNDRMPPNIEYQSGHGAGAAVSAESTVPLVVDLDGTLTPTDTLFESLVQLLKHSPMQIIRLPLALLRGRAGFKHFIATHSSISADYLPYRQDFLDYLREQKSKGRRIILATAAHESIANKVAAHLGLFETVLASNPDHNLKGTAKLQAIREQIGPVFVYAGDSSADLPIWRASSAAVLVGVAPAVAARVREEVAVEREFPKAGLEFKTWLRALRVHQWLKNLLLFVPLLTAFSFLDVEKLTTMAVAFLAFSLAASATYMVNDLWDLQSDRQHPRKRFRPFASAQIPIHIGLAVAALALVLSFVMSVFV
;
A
#
# COMPACT_ATOMS: atom_id res chain seq x y z
N MET A 1 -9.79 34.07 78.63
CA MET A 1 -10.09 34.30 77.22
C MET A 1 -9.31 33.25 76.46
N ASN A 2 -10.00 32.17 76.17
CA ASN A 2 -9.36 30.95 75.61
C ASN A 2 -9.58 30.92 74.09
N ASP A 3 -8.48 31.02 73.37
CA ASP A 3 -8.40 30.69 71.97
C ASP A 3 -8.08 29.19 71.85
N ARG A 4 -9.01 28.42 71.30
CA ARG A 4 -8.77 27.02 70.89
C ARG A 4 -8.83 26.97 69.38
N MET A 5 -7.67 26.70 68.75
CA MET A 5 -7.55 26.31 67.35
C MET A 5 -8.14 24.87 67.19
N PRO A 6 -8.84 24.60 66.04
CA PRO A 6 -9.27 23.26 65.72
C PRO A 6 -8.13 22.47 65.06
N PRO A 7 -8.20 21.11 65.05
CA PRO A 7 -7.08 20.24 64.63
C PRO A 7 -6.97 20.15 63.09
N ASN A 8 -5.75 20.08 62.61
CA ASN A 8 -5.32 19.78 61.26
C ASN A 8 -5.91 18.42 60.81
N ILE A 9 -6.63 18.45 59.70
CA ILE A 9 -7.01 17.26 58.96
C ILE A 9 -5.94 17.05 57.88
N GLU A 10 -5.09 16.03 58.08
CA GLU A 10 -4.20 15.51 57.06
C GLU A 10 -5.02 14.83 55.94
N TYR A 11 -5.00 15.41 54.76
CA TYR A 11 -5.45 14.75 53.54
C TYR A 11 -4.38 13.73 53.12
N GLN A 12 -4.67 12.46 53.34
CA GLN A 12 -3.93 11.38 52.69
C GLN A 12 -4.24 11.42 51.19
N SER A 13 -3.24 11.83 50.41
CA SER A 13 -3.21 11.75 48.95
C SER A 13 -3.16 10.27 48.55
N GLY A 14 -4.31 9.75 48.04
CA GLY A 14 -4.43 8.41 47.52
C GLY A 14 -3.50 8.21 46.32
N HIS A 15 -2.52 7.37 46.51
CA HIS A 15 -1.75 6.72 45.46
C HIS A 15 -2.66 5.71 44.77
N GLY A 16 -3.10 6.01 43.57
CA GLY A 16 -4.02 5.11 42.83
C GLY A 16 -4.18 5.39 41.33
N ALA A 17 -3.28 6.16 40.70
CA ALA A 17 -3.40 6.46 39.26
C ALA A 17 -2.12 6.17 38.43
N GLY A 18 -1.06 5.64 39.04
CA GLY A 18 0.22 5.44 38.36
C GLY A 18 0.44 4.05 37.73
N ALA A 19 -0.42 3.07 38.03
CA ALA A 19 -0.15 1.67 37.64
C ALA A 19 -0.82 1.24 36.30
N ALA A 20 -1.83 1.95 35.84
CA ALA A 20 -2.54 1.57 34.61
C ALA A 20 -1.83 2.01 33.31
N VAL A 21 -0.99 3.07 33.37
CA VAL A 21 -0.29 3.61 32.19
C VAL A 21 0.97 2.80 31.84
N SER A 22 1.52 2.03 32.77
CA SER A 22 2.76 1.27 32.57
C SER A 22 2.55 -0.12 31.94
N ALA A 23 1.34 -0.68 31.97
CA ALA A 23 1.07 -2.02 31.43
C ALA A 23 0.83 -2.01 29.90
N GLU A 24 0.31 -0.92 29.32
CA GLU A 24 0.08 -0.83 27.88
C GLU A 24 1.37 -0.71 27.06
N SER A 25 2.46 -0.18 27.65
CA SER A 25 3.74 -0.04 26.96
C SER A 25 4.54 -1.33 26.81
N THR A 26 4.14 -2.42 27.49
CA THR A 26 4.89 -3.68 27.50
C THR A 26 4.44 -4.68 26.44
N VAL A 27 3.20 -4.58 25.93
CA VAL A 27 2.67 -5.51 24.92
C VAL A 27 3.29 -5.20 23.56
N PRO A 28 3.99 -6.17 22.91
CA PRO A 28 4.64 -5.96 21.63
C PRO A 28 3.65 -5.55 20.55
N LEU A 29 4.08 -4.62 19.66
CA LEU A 29 3.33 -4.22 18.47
C LEU A 29 3.91 -4.91 17.25
N VAL A 30 3.13 -5.81 16.65
CA VAL A 30 3.47 -6.51 15.43
C VAL A 30 2.86 -5.79 14.23
N VAL A 31 3.67 -5.47 13.24
CA VAL A 31 3.32 -4.59 12.11
C VAL A 31 3.47 -5.36 10.79
N ASP A 32 2.46 -5.32 9.92
CA ASP A 32 2.59 -5.79 8.54
C ASP A 32 3.27 -4.74 7.66
N LEU A 33 3.79 -5.18 6.51
CA LEU A 33 4.49 -4.33 5.55
C LEU A 33 3.55 -3.83 4.45
N ASP A 34 3.11 -4.76 3.57
CA ASP A 34 2.36 -4.47 2.36
C ASP A 34 0.93 -4.03 2.69
N GLY A 35 0.50 -2.86 2.19
CA GLY A 35 -0.80 -2.27 2.52
C GLY A 35 -0.83 -1.54 3.87
N THR A 36 0.02 -1.92 4.83
CA THR A 36 0.09 -1.39 6.19
C THR A 36 1.17 -0.31 6.34
N LEU A 37 2.42 -0.70 6.45
CA LEU A 37 3.55 0.23 6.60
C LEU A 37 3.77 1.06 5.32
N THR A 38 3.61 0.41 4.19
CA THR A 38 3.57 1.03 2.86
C THR A 38 2.23 0.72 2.17
N PRO A 39 1.57 1.70 1.51
CA PRO A 39 0.31 1.46 0.81
C PRO A 39 0.46 0.65 -0.49
N THR A 40 1.68 0.30 -0.89
CA THR A 40 1.97 -0.53 -2.07
C THR A 40 2.22 -1.98 -1.71
N ASP A 41 2.22 -2.87 -2.71
CA ASP A 41 2.58 -4.29 -2.60
C ASP A 41 3.99 -4.49 -3.15
N THR A 42 4.91 -4.91 -2.29
CA THR A 42 6.33 -5.06 -2.63
C THR A 42 6.58 -6.17 -3.66
N LEU A 43 5.68 -7.14 -3.83
CA LEU A 43 5.78 -8.14 -4.89
C LEU A 43 5.56 -7.52 -6.26
N PHE A 44 4.52 -6.67 -6.42
CA PHE A 44 4.28 -5.95 -7.67
C PHE A 44 5.38 -4.93 -7.97
N GLU A 45 5.89 -4.25 -6.96
CA GLU A 45 7.06 -3.39 -7.08
C GLU A 45 8.28 -4.15 -7.63
N SER A 46 8.55 -5.30 -7.02
CA SER A 46 9.65 -6.19 -7.45
C SER A 46 9.46 -6.69 -8.87
N LEU A 47 8.22 -7.01 -9.26
CA LEU A 47 7.91 -7.47 -10.61
C LEU A 47 8.17 -6.37 -11.65
N VAL A 48 7.77 -5.13 -11.38
CA VAL A 48 8.07 -3.98 -12.26
C VAL A 48 9.58 -3.77 -12.39
N GLN A 49 10.33 -3.88 -11.29
CA GLN A 49 11.79 -3.77 -11.33
C GLN A 49 12.46 -4.92 -12.09
N LEU A 50 11.96 -6.14 -11.95
CA LEU A 50 12.41 -7.30 -12.70
C LEU A 50 12.22 -7.08 -14.20
N LEU A 51 11.03 -6.64 -14.62
CA LEU A 51 10.70 -6.29 -16.01
C LEU A 51 11.65 -5.25 -16.58
N LYS A 52 12.00 -4.24 -15.80
CA LYS A 52 12.85 -3.12 -16.21
C LYS A 52 14.33 -3.50 -16.33
N HIS A 53 14.87 -4.23 -15.34
CA HIS A 53 16.30 -4.48 -15.24
C HIS A 53 16.74 -5.85 -15.78
N SER A 54 15.81 -6.80 -15.84
CA SER A 54 16.12 -8.18 -16.24
C SER A 54 14.98 -8.80 -17.06
N PRO A 55 14.60 -8.21 -18.23
CA PRO A 55 13.43 -8.64 -19.00
C PRO A 55 13.50 -10.11 -19.44
N MET A 56 14.70 -10.65 -19.67
CA MET A 56 14.87 -12.05 -20.05
C MET A 56 14.45 -13.05 -18.94
N GLN A 57 14.43 -12.61 -17.67
CA GLN A 57 13.98 -13.44 -16.56
C GLN A 57 12.47 -13.68 -16.55
N ILE A 58 11.71 -12.87 -17.29
CA ILE A 58 10.25 -13.02 -17.42
C ILE A 58 9.89 -14.40 -17.99
N ILE A 59 10.69 -14.91 -18.94
CA ILE A 59 10.49 -16.23 -19.56
C ILE A 59 10.53 -17.34 -18.50
N ARG A 60 11.23 -17.12 -17.38
CA ARG A 60 11.37 -18.07 -16.28
C ARG A 60 10.28 -17.94 -15.21
N LEU A 61 9.44 -16.88 -15.25
CA LEU A 61 8.36 -16.68 -14.27
C LEU A 61 7.37 -17.86 -14.20
N PRO A 62 6.92 -18.46 -15.33
CA PRO A 62 6.05 -19.62 -15.27
C PRO A 62 6.68 -20.82 -14.53
N LEU A 63 7.98 -21.06 -14.75
CA LEU A 63 8.71 -22.11 -14.02
C LEU A 63 8.83 -21.79 -12.52
N ALA A 64 9.05 -20.52 -12.17
CA ALA A 64 9.10 -20.09 -10.78
C ALA A 64 7.74 -20.27 -10.07
N LEU A 65 6.62 -20.08 -10.80
CA LEU A 65 5.27 -20.34 -10.30
C LEU A 65 5.03 -21.81 -9.98
N LEU A 66 5.60 -22.73 -10.75
CA LEU A 66 5.53 -24.18 -10.49
C LEU A 66 6.20 -24.59 -9.18
N ARG A 67 7.13 -23.79 -8.66
CA ARG A 67 7.77 -23.97 -7.34
C ARG A 67 6.92 -23.45 -6.18
N GLY A 68 5.68 -23.06 -6.45
CA GLY A 68 4.77 -22.50 -5.47
C GLY A 68 5.02 -21.02 -5.17
N ARG A 69 4.18 -20.47 -4.27
CA ARG A 69 4.17 -19.03 -3.96
C ARG A 69 5.46 -18.54 -3.30
N ALA A 70 6.06 -19.34 -2.43
CA ALA A 70 7.32 -18.98 -1.77
C ALA A 70 8.47 -18.92 -2.79
N GLY A 71 8.63 -19.97 -3.62
CA GLY A 71 9.62 -20.00 -4.69
C GLY A 71 9.47 -18.89 -5.73
N PHE A 72 8.23 -18.52 -6.07
CA PHE A 72 7.95 -17.41 -6.97
C PHE A 72 8.40 -16.05 -6.38
N LYS A 73 8.05 -15.77 -5.11
CA LYS A 73 8.49 -14.56 -4.41
C LYS A 73 10.01 -14.50 -4.28
N HIS A 74 10.63 -15.62 -3.94
CA HIS A 74 12.09 -15.71 -3.86
C HIS A 74 12.75 -15.40 -5.20
N PHE A 75 12.27 -16.01 -6.30
CA PHE A 75 12.78 -15.76 -7.65
C PHE A 75 12.71 -14.27 -8.01
N ILE A 76 11.56 -13.62 -7.75
CA ILE A 76 11.40 -12.20 -8.05
C ILE A 76 12.30 -11.35 -7.16
N ALA A 77 12.36 -11.62 -5.84
CA ALA A 77 13.15 -10.83 -4.90
C ALA A 77 14.67 -10.92 -5.17
N THR A 78 15.15 -12.06 -5.66
CA THR A 78 16.58 -12.26 -6.00
C THR A 78 17.00 -11.61 -7.31
N HIS A 79 16.04 -11.39 -8.24
CA HIS A 79 16.31 -10.79 -9.55
C HIS A 79 15.81 -9.36 -9.68
N SER A 80 15.28 -8.79 -8.60
CA SER A 80 14.83 -7.40 -8.52
C SER A 80 15.57 -6.64 -7.43
N SER A 81 15.68 -5.32 -7.58
CA SER A 81 16.30 -4.45 -6.59
C SER A 81 15.30 -3.37 -6.16
N ILE A 82 14.60 -3.62 -5.05
CA ILE A 82 13.81 -2.58 -4.39
C ILE A 82 14.72 -1.80 -3.45
N SER A 83 14.68 -0.46 -3.55
CA SER A 83 15.27 0.43 -2.56
C SER A 83 14.23 0.79 -1.51
N ALA A 84 14.53 0.48 -0.25
CA ALA A 84 13.68 0.83 0.87
C ALA A 84 13.55 2.36 1.05
N ASP A 85 14.54 3.14 0.62
CA ASP A 85 14.55 4.61 0.74
C ASP A 85 13.42 5.29 -0.04
N TYR A 86 12.96 4.66 -1.10
CA TYR A 86 11.97 5.24 -2.02
C TYR A 86 10.60 4.56 -1.97
N LEU A 87 10.36 3.67 -1.01
CA LEU A 87 9.02 3.16 -0.78
C LEU A 87 8.10 4.27 -0.22
N PRO A 88 6.86 4.34 -0.65
CA PRO A 88 5.89 5.32 -0.16
C PRO A 88 5.37 4.89 1.22
N TYR A 89 6.06 5.27 2.29
CA TYR A 89 5.61 4.96 3.65
C TYR A 89 4.45 5.87 4.08
N ARG A 90 3.55 5.33 4.91
CA ARG A 90 2.51 6.10 5.59
C ARG A 90 3.12 6.91 6.72
N GLN A 91 3.25 8.22 6.54
CA GLN A 91 3.97 9.07 7.50
C GLN A 91 3.27 9.13 8.85
N ASP A 92 1.95 9.27 8.87
CA ASP A 92 1.10 9.26 10.06
C ASP A 92 1.28 7.97 10.89
N PHE A 93 1.37 6.84 10.22
CA PHE A 93 1.63 5.55 10.86
C PHE A 93 3.08 5.42 11.33
N LEU A 94 4.06 5.90 10.55
CA LEU A 94 5.46 5.94 10.99
C LEU A 94 5.65 6.80 12.23
N ASP A 95 4.99 7.95 12.31
CA ASP A 95 5.07 8.83 13.46
C ASP A 95 4.48 8.16 14.72
N TYR A 96 3.37 7.44 14.57
CA TYR A 96 2.84 6.59 15.64
C TYR A 96 3.85 5.50 16.06
N LEU A 97 4.50 4.79 15.14
CA LEU A 97 5.49 3.78 15.47
C LEU A 97 6.70 4.37 16.21
N ARG A 98 7.17 5.55 15.79
CA ARG A 98 8.26 6.28 16.47
C ARG A 98 7.87 6.66 17.90
N GLU A 99 6.64 7.12 18.09
CA GLU A 99 6.08 7.43 19.42
C GLU A 99 6.01 6.17 20.28
N GLN A 100 5.50 5.05 19.76
CA GLN A 100 5.45 3.79 20.50
C GLN A 100 6.84 3.30 20.90
N LYS A 101 7.81 3.40 19.98
CA LYS A 101 9.21 3.06 20.27
C LYS A 101 9.84 3.95 21.35
N SER A 102 9.56 5.25 21.33
CA SER A 102 10.07 6.19 22.35
C SER A 102 9.50 5.91 23.75
N LYS A 103 8.32 5.27 23.82
CA LYS A 103 7.70 4.78 25.07
C LYS A 103 8.25 3.41 25.52
N GLY A 104 9.26 2.86 24.82
CA GLY A 104 9.88 1.58 25.13
C GLY A 104 9.12 0.36 24.62
N ARG A 105 8.08 0.53 23.78
CA ARG A 105 7.33 -0.58 23.20
C ARG A 105 8.17 -1.32 22.16
N ARG A 106 8.20 -2.65 22.26
CA ARG A 106 8.83 -3.53 21.25
C ARG A 106 8.03 -3.48 19.96
N ILE A 107 8.68 -3.23 18.83
CA ILE A 107 8.03 -3.20 17.51
C ILE A 107 8.65 -4.29 16.65
N ILE A 108 7.80 -5.14 16.09
CA ILE A 108 8.17 -6.31 15.29
C ILE A 108 7.59 -6.14 13.89
N LEU A 109 8.38 -6.37 12.86
CA LEU A 109 7.88 -6.45 11.48
C LEU A 109 7.51 -7.90 11.16
N ALA A 110 6.25 -8.18 10.80
CA ALA A 110 5.79 -9.51 10.42
C ALA A 110 5.07 -9.46 9.07
N THR A 111 5.70 -9.94 8.02
CA THR A 111 5.22 -9.75 6.63
C THR A 111 5.26 -11.02 5.80
N ALA A 112 4.34 -11.08 4.82
CA ALA A 112 4.38 -12.08 3.76
C ALA A 112 5.38 -11.73 2.63
N ALA A 113 5.99 -10.55 2.65
CA ALA A 113 7.06 -10.18 1.73
C ALA A 113 8.31 -11.06 1.94
N HIS A 114 9.19 -11.10 0.94
CA HIS A 114 10.45 -11.83 1.04
C HIS A 114 11.39 -11.17 2.06
N GLU A 115 12.13 -11.99 2.81
CA GLU A 115 13.04 -11.56 3.88
C GLU A 115 14.07 -10.51 3.44
N SER A 116 14.60 -10.61 2.21
CA SER A 116 15.54 -9.62 1.69
C SER A 116 14.94 -8.21 1.60
N ILE A 117 13.64 -8.09 1.31
CA ILE A 117 12.92 -6.81 1.24
C ILE A 117 12.60 -6.33 2.65
N ALA A 118 12.05 -7.22 3.49
CA ALA A 118 11.68 -6.90 4.86
C ALA A 118 12.89 -6.40 5.68
N ASN A 119 14.05 -7.07 5.55
CA ASN A 119 15.28 -6.67 6.22
C ASN A 119 15.81 -5.31 5.74
N LYS A 120 15.75 -5.01 4.43
CA LYS A 120 16.12 -3.69 3.90
C LYS A 120 15.22 -2.59 4.47
N VAL A 121 13.90 -2.84 4.54
CA VAL A 121 12.94 -1.89 5.12
C VAL A 121 13.20 -1.69 6.61
N ALA A 122 13.43 -2.79 7.35
CA ALA A 122 13.71 -2.73 8.77
C ALA A 122 15.01 -1.96 9.07
N ALA A 123 16.06 -2.22 8.31
CA ALA A 123 17.34 -1.51 8.43
C ALA A 123 17.20 -0.02 8.09
N HIS A 124 16.48 0.32 7.03
CA HIS A 124 16.25 1.72 6.63
C HIS A 124 15.48 2.52 7.69
N LEU A 125 14.41 1.95 8.25
CA LEU A 125 13.58 2.66 9.23
C LEU A 125 14.17 2.65 10.64
N GLY A 126 14.95 1.63 10.98
CA GLY A 126 15.56 1.50 12.31
C GLY A 126 14.55 1.38 13.47
N LEU A 127 13.31 0.97 13.18
CA LEU A 127 12.21 0.91 14.16
C LEU A 127 12.04 -0.47 14.79
N PHE A 128 12.34 -1.51 14.06
CA PHE A 128 11.99 -2.90 14.38
C PHE A 128 13.09 -3.61 15.16
N GLU A 129 12.70 -4.34 16.19
CA GLU A 129 13.58 -5.20 16.98
C GLU A 129 13.81 -6.56 16.29
N THR A 130 12.74 -7.09 15.68
CA THR A 130 12.73 -8.40 15.04
C THR A 130 11.97 -8.32 13.71
N VAL A 131 12.39 -9.13 12.74
CA VAL A 131 11.76 -9.26 11.41
C VAL A 131 11.33 -10.70 11.20
N LEU A 132 10.03 -10.92 11.00
CA LEU A 132 9.41 -12.17 10.59
C LEU A 132 8.97 -12.02 9.14
N ALA A 133 9.58 -12.75 8.21
CA ALA A 133 9.33 -12.60 6.78
C ALA A 133 9.32 -13.93 6.06
N SER A 134 8.75 -13.96 4.84
CA SER A 134 8.79 -15.17 4.00
C SER A 134 10.20 -15.45 3.52
N ASN A 135 10.54 -16.73 3.52
CA ASN A 135 11.79 -17.26 2.96
C ASN A 135 11.47 -18.24 1.80
N PRO A 136 12.47 -18.85 1.12
CA PRO A 136 12.22 -19.77 0.01
C PRO A 136 11.30 -20.96 0.36
N ASP A 137 11.36 -21.43 1.60
CA ASP A 137 10.66 -22.63 2.06
C ASP A 137 9.30 -22.33 2.71
N HIS A 138 9.15 -21.14 3.31
CA HIS A 138 7.96 -20.77 4.09
C HIS A 138 7.37 -19.45 3.66
N ASN A 139 6.09 -19.47 3.23
CA ASN A 139 5.33 -18.26 2.94
C ASN A 139 4.55 -17.79 4.18
N LEU A 140 4.98 -16.69 4.78
CA LEU A 140 4.42 -16.13 6.02
C LEU A 140 3.11 -15.35 5.75
N LYS A 141 2.04 -16.06 5.40
CA LYS A 141 0.72 -15.46 5.15
C LYS A 141 -0.37 -16.11 6.00
N GLY A 142 -1.32 -15.29 6.52
CA GLY A 142 -2.48 -15.77 7.28
C GLY A 142 -2.09 -16.56 8.53
N THR A 143 -2.53 -17.80 8.63
CA THR A 143 -2.27 -18.67 9.81
C THR A 143 -0.79 -18.97 10.04
N ALA A 144 0.01 -19.10 8.97
CA ALA A 144 1.45 -19.31 9.11
C ALA A 144 2.13 -18.08 9.75
N LYS A 145 1.69 -16.85 9.40
CA LYS A 145 2.16 -15.61 10.03
C LYS A 145 1.79 -15.59 11.51
N LEU A 146 0.54 -15.94 11.85
CA LEU A 146 0.08 -16.03 13.25
C LEU A 146 0.90 -17.03 14.07
N GLN A 147 1.18 -18.20 13.51
CA GLN A 147 1.98 -19.22 14.19
C GLN A 147 3.40 -18.69 14.46
N ALA A 148 4.08 -18.11 13.49
CA ALA A 148 5.42 -17.54 13.66
C ALA A 148 5.44 -16.40 14.70
N ILE A 149 4.41 -15.56 14.75
CA ILE A 149 4.27 -14.52 15.79
C ILE A 149 4.18 -15.16 17.17
N ARG A 150 3.33 -16.18 17.34
CA ARG A 150 3.17 -16.86 18.63
C ARG A 150 4.43 -17.58 19.12
N GLU A 151 5.16 -18.21 18.19
CA GLU A 151 6.39 -18.93 18.51
C GLU A 151 7.55 -18.02 18.90
N GLN A 152 7.68 -16.86 18.23
CA GLN A 152 8.85 -15.98 18.42
C GLN A 152 8.58 -14.80 19.35
N ILE A 153 7.34 -14.32 19.45
CA ILE A 153 6.99 -13.14 20.23
C ILE A 153 6.17 -13.54 21.47
N GLY A 154 5.31 -14.54 21.32
CA GLY A 154 4.42 -15.00 22.38
C GLY A 154 2.94 -14.83 22.05
N PRO A 155 2.04 -15.26 22.96
CA PRO A 155 0.60 -15.23 22.73
C PRO A 155 -0.04 -13.84 22.91
N VAL A 156 0.62 -12.90 23.59
CA VAL A 156 0.08 -11.58 23.90
C VAL A 156 0.80 -10.53 23.03
N PHE A 157 0.11 -9.97 22.07
CA PHE A 157 0.62 -8.94 21.14
C PHE A 157 -0.51 -8.08 20.59
N VAL A 158 -0.20 -6.90 20.11
CA VAL A 158 -1.08 -6.04 19.32
C VAL A 158 -0.68 -6.19 17.86
N TYR A 159 -1.64 -6.22 16.95
CA TYR A 159 -1.36 -6.40 15.51
C TYR A 159 -1.85 -5.23 14.66
N ALA A 160 -0.96 -4.68 13.86
CA ALA A 160 -1.25 -3.65 12.86
C ALA A 160 -1.31 -4.29 11.46
N GLY A 161 -2.46 -4.17 10.78
CA GLY A 161 -2.72 -4.75 9.48
C GLY A 161 -3.68 -3.92 8.64
N ASP A 162 -3.92 -4.31 7.38
CA ASP A 162 -4.69 -3.55 6.38
C ASP A 162 -5.86 -4.30 5.74
N SER A 163 -5.90 -5.63 5.83
CA SER A 163 -6.75 -6.43 4.97
C SER A 163 -7.53 -7.55 5.67
N SER A 164 -8.54 -8.09 4.99
CA SER A 164 -9.31 -9.25 5.49
C SER A 164 -8.44 -10.50 5.71
N ALA A 165 -7.27 -10.58 5.10
CA ALA A 165 -6.32 -11.68 5.32
C ALA A 165 -5.74 -11.67 6.74
N ASP A 166 -5.80 -10.53 7.43
CA ASP A 166 -5.29 -10.34 8.79
C ASP A 166 -6.33 -10.66 9.87
N LEU A 167 -7.60 -10.91 9.52
CA LEU A 167 -8.66 -11.25 10.48
C LEU A 167 -8.28 -12.37 11.46
N PRO A 168 -7.64 -13.49 11.04
CA PRO A 168 -7.23 -14.52 11.99
C PRO A 168 -6.17 -14.05 13.00
N ILE A 169 -5.34 -13.07 12.60
CA ILE A 169 -4.28 -12.52 13.44
C ILE A 169 -4.87 -11.52 14.43
N TRP A 170 -5.76 -10.62 13.97
CA TRP A 170 -6.47 -9.69 14.86
C TRP A 170 -7.29 -10.41 15.91
N ARG A 171 -8.03 -11.49 15.54
CA ARG A 171 -8.78 -12.31 16.50
C ARG A 171 -7.92 -12.97 17.57
N ALA A 172 -6.66 -13.19 17.26
CA ALA A 172 -5.70 -13.81 18.15
C ALA A 172 -4.86 -12.81 18.93
N SER A 173 -4.92 -11.51 18.58
CA SER A 173 -4.20 -10.42 19.24
C SER A 173 -5.00 -9.86 20.44
N SER A 174 -4.31 -9.19 21.35
CA SER A 174 -4.93 -8.48 22.47
C SER A 174 -5.63 -7.19 22.07
N ALA A 175 -5.16 -6.54 20.98
CA ALA A 175 -5.80 -5.40 20.38
C ALA A 175 -5.38 -5.28 18.89
N ALA A 176 -6.16 -4.52 18.11
CA ALA A 176 -5.94 -4.25 16.70
C ALA A 176 -5.51 -2.80 16.47
N VAL A 177 -4.56 -2.62 15.55
CA VAL A 177 -4.30 -1.32 14.91
C VAL A 177 -4.73 -1.45 13.45
N LEU A 178 -5.69 -0.64 13.02
CA LEU A 178 -6.25 -0.70 11.68
C LEU A 178 -5.59 0.35 10.79
N VAL A 179 -4.92 -0.09 9.72
CA VAL A 179 -4.17 0.82 8.83
C VAL A 179 -4.65 0.69 7.40
N GLY A 180 -5.40 1.66 6.91
CA GLY A 180 -5.91 1.64 5.55
C GLY A 180 -6.93 0.53 5.26
N VAL A 181 -7.60 0.03 6.28
CA VAL A 181 -8.56 -1.07 6.21
C VAL A 181 -9.84 -0.63 5.50
N ALA A 182 -10.43 -1.51 4.69
CA ALA A 182 -11.73 -1.26 4.08
C ALA A 182 -12.84 -1.15 5.15
N PRO A 183 -13.83 -0.23 5.01
CA PRO A 183 -14.84 0.02 6.04
C PRO A 183 -15.58 -1.22 6.55
N ALA A 184 -15.93 -2.14 5.64
CA ALA A 184 -16.63 -3.38 6.01
C ALA A 184 -15.76 -4.32 6.88
N VAL A 185 -14.44 -4.38 6.61
CA VAL A 185 -13.50 -5.18 7.41
C VAL A 185 -13.25 -4.50 8.75
N ALA A 186 -13.07 -3.17 8.77
CA ALA A 186 -12.89 -2.42 10.00
C ALA A 186 -14.10 -2.56 10.95
N ALA A 187 -15.33 -2.47 10.43
CA ALA A 187 -16.54 -2.70 11.21
C ALA A 187 -16.52 -4.08 11.89
N ARG A 188 -16.19 -5.12 11.13
CA ARG A 188 -16.10 -6.49 11.66
C ARG A 188 -15.03 -6.64 12.73
N VAL A 189 -13.85 -6.02 12.54
CA VAL A 189 -12.78 -6.08 13.55
C VAL A 189 -13.21 -5.40 14.83
N ARG A 190 -13.89 -4.24 14.77
CA ARG A 190 -14.40 -3.53 15.97
C ARG A 190 -15.41 -4.33 16.77
N GLU A 191 -16.17 -5.22 16.13
CA GLU A 191 -17.13 -6.12 16.81
C GLU A 191 -16.43 -7.27 17.55
N GLU A 192 -15.25 -7.69 17.06
CA GLU A 192 -14.58 -8.89 17.53
C GLU A 192 -13.37 -8.61 18.43
N VAL A 193 -12.69 -7.46 18.26
CA VAL A 193 -11.40 -7.13 18.89
C VAL A 193 -11.35 -5.66 19.32
N ALA A 194 -10.74 -5.38 20.45
CA ALA A 194 -10.46 -4.00 20.88
C ALA A 194 -9.54 -3.30 19.87
N VAL A 195 -9.92 -2.09 19.44
CA VAL A 195 -9.13 -1.30 18.49
C VAL A 195 -8.38 -0.22 19.24
N GLU A 196 -7.04 -0.32 19.23
CA GLU A 196 -6.14 0.64 19.89
C GLU A 196 -6.03 1.94 19.07
N ARG A 197 -5.89 1.82 17.73
CA ARG A 197 -5.72 2.97 16.83
C ARG A 197 -6.22 2.65 15.43
N GLU A 198 -6.71 3.69 14.74
CA GLU A 198 -7.12 3.60 13.34
C GLU A 198 -6.44 4.68 12.49
N PHE A 199 -5.96 4.26 11.33
CA PHE A 199 -5.44 5.11 10.27
C PHE A 199 -6.31 4.89 9.03
N PRO A 200 -7.17 5.84 8.68
CA PRO A 200 -8.15 5.63 7.62
C PRO A 200 -7.47 5.47 6.26
N LYS A 201 -8.09 4.69 5.40
CA LYS A 201 -7.69 4.61 3.99
C LYS A 201 -8.05 5.91 3.31
N ALA A 202 -7.06 6.54 2.65
CA ALA A 202 -7.36 7.65 1.76
C ALA A 202 -8.30 7.16 0.65
N GLY A 203 -9.43 7.84 0.48
CA GLY A 203 -10.40 7.52 -0.57
C GLY A 203 -9.76 7.65 -1.96
N LEU A 204 -10.11 6.73 -2.86
CA LEU A 204 -9.78 6.87 -4.28
C LEU A 204 -10.70 7.93 -4.90
N GLU A 205 -10.22 9.16 -4.96
CA GLU A 205 -10.96 10.26 -5.57
C GLU A 205 -11.00 10.11 -7.10
N PHE A 206 -12.13 10.44 -7.71
CA PHE A 206 -12.28 10.49 -9.17
C PHE A 206 -11.21 11.38 -9.82
N LYS A 207 -10.83 12.48 -9.18
CA LYS A 207 -9.76 13.37 -9.63
C LYS A 207 -8.39 12.67 -9.74
N THR A 208 -8.13 11.68 -8.90
CA THR A 208 -6.90 10.88 -8.97
C THR A 208 -6.87 10.03 -10.24
N TRP A 209 -8.00 9.46 -10.65
CA TRP A 209 -8.13 8.73 -11.90
C TRP A 209 -7.96 9.63 -13.13
N LEU A 210 -8.57 10.83 -13.14
CA LEU A 210 -8.38 11.80 -14.23
C LEU A 210 -6.90 12.20 -14.38
N ARG A 211 -6.17 12.30 -13.26
CA ARG A 211 -4.71 12.56 -13.29
C ARG A 211 -3.93 11.36 -13.81
N ALA A 212 -4.28 10.14 -13.43
CA ALA A 212 -3.61 8.92 -13.90
C ALA A 212 -3.81 8.70 -15.40
N LEU A 213 -5.04 8.88 -15.88
CA LEU A 213 -5.41 8.80 -17.31
C LEU A 213 -4.89 10.00 -18.12
N ARG A 214 -4.37 11.03 -17.45
CA ARG A 214 -3.89 12.28 -18.07
C ARG A 214 -4.92 12.89 -19.02
N VAL A 215 -6.18 12.92 -18.63
CA VAL A 215 -7.28 13.44 -19.46
C VAL A 215 -7.02 14.85 -20.01
N HIS A 216 -6.29 15.69 -19.27
CA HIS A 216 -5.85 17.00 -19.74
C HIS A 216 -4.97 16.96 -21.00
N GLN A 217 -4.30 15.83 -21.30
CA GLN A 217 -3.53 15.63 -22.53
C GLN A 217 -4.42 15.34 -23.75
N TRP A 218 -5.69 14.96 -23.54
CA TRP A 218 -6.63 14.67 -24.62
C TRP A 218 -6.91 15.91 -25.49
N LEU A 219 -6.73 17.13 -24.95
CA LEU A 219 -6.81 18.35 -25.74
C LEU A 219 -5.91 18.33 -26.97
N LYS A 220 -4.73 17.72 -26.90
CA LYS A 220 -3.82 17.60 -28.02
C LYS A 220 -4.38 16.70 -29.11
N ASN A 221 -5.20 15.73 -28.74
CA ASN A 221 -5.81 14.78 -29.66
C ASN A 221 -6.96 15.42 -30.46
N LEU A 222 -7.44 16.62 -30.08
CA LEU A 222 -8.39 17.39 -30.90
C LEU A 222 -7.83 17.76 -32.26
N LEU A 223 -6.51 17.71 -32.48
CA LEU A 223 -5.90 17.86 -33.78
C LEU A 223 -6.39 16.82 -34.80
N LEU A 224 -6.93 15.67 -34.33
CA LEU A 224 -7.57 14.69 -35.23
C LEU A 224 -8.78 15.26 -35.98
N PHE A 225 -9.42 16.30 -35.45
CA PHE A 225 -10.56 16.96 -36.11
C PHE A 225 -10.16 17.97 -37.19
N VAL A 226 -8.86 18.35 -37.30
CA VAL A 226 -8.37 19.33 -38.29
C VAL A 226 -8.70 18.90 -39.71
N PRO A 227 -8.48 17.65 -40.18
CA PRO A 227 -8.87 17.21 -41.51
C PRO A 227 -10.37 17.37 -41.80
N LEU A 228 -11.23 17.09 -40.79
CA LEU A 228 -12.66 17.27 -40.95
C LEU A 228 -13.08 18.73 -41.11
N LEU A 229 -12.37 19.65 -40.44
CA LEU A 229 -12.62 21.07 -40.54
C LEU A 229 -12.11 21.62 -41.88
N THR A 230 -10.91 21.22 -42.30
CA THR A 230 -10.31 21.68 -43.56
C THR A 230 -11.02 21.14 -44.80
N ALA A 231 -11.64 19.95 -44.72
CA ALA A 231 -12.46 19.38 -45.75
C ALA A 231 -13.91 19.91 -45.75
N PHE A 232 -14.26 20.85 -44.87
CA PHE A 232 -15.62 21.35 -44.68
C PHE A 232 -16.69 20.30 -44.50
N SER A 233 -16.30 19.12 -43.94
CA SER A 233 -17.17 17.96 -43.71
C SER A 233 -17.71 17.88 -42.29
N PHE A 234 -17.66 18.96 -41.53
CA PHE A 234 -18.09 18.98 -40.09
C PHE A 234 -19.61 18.89 -39.90
N LEU A 235 -20.42 19.04 -41.00
CA LEU A 235 -21.86 18.80 -41.00
C LEU A 235 -22.23 17.35 -41.39
N ASP A 236 -21.27 16.54 -41.82
CA ASP A 236 -21.45 15.15 -42.14
C ASP A 236 -21.42 14.34 -40.85
N VAL A 237 -22.61 13.88 -40.41
CA VAL A 237 -22.79 13.19 -39.13
C VAL A 237 -22.03 11.86 -39.09
N GLU A 238 -21.93 11.14 -40.22
CA GLU A 238 -21.18 9.88 -40.31
C GLU A 238 -19.68 10.11 -40.09
N LYS A 239 -19.09 11.08 -40.76
CA LYS A 239 -17.68 11.44 -40.58
C LYS A 239 -17.41 12.02 -39.19
N LEU A 240 -18.34 12.81 -38.66
CA LEU A 240 -18.18 13.38 -37.31
C LEU A 240 -18.20 12.27 -36.24
N THR A 241 -19.12 11.29 -36.36
CA THR A 241 -19.18 10.14 -35.42
C THR A 241 -17.94 9.26 -35.54
N THR A 242 -17.50 8.94 -36.76
CA THR A 242 -16.26 8.21 -37.01
C THR A 242 -15.06 8.91 -36.36
N MET A 243 -14.94 10.22 -36.55
CA MET A 243 -13.86 11.01 -35.97
C MET A 243 -13.95 11.07 -34.43
N ALA A 244 -15.14 11.15 -33.85
CA ALA A 244 -15.34 11.09 -32.39
C ALA A 244 -14.92 9.74 -31.81
N VAL A 245 -15.25 8.64 -32.49
CA VAL A 245 -14.80 7.28 -32.11
C VAL A 245 -13.27 7.17 -32.20
N ALA A 246 -12.67 7.67 -33.29
CA ALA A 246 -11.22 7.71 -33.47
C ALA A 246 -10.53 8.52 -32.37
N PHE A 247 -11.08 9.69 -32.02
CA PHE A 247 -10.59 10.53 -30.93
C PHE A 247 -10.61 9.79 -29.58
N LEU A 248 -11.69 9.12 -29.25
CA LEU A 248 -11.82 8.36 -28.00
C LEU A 248 -10.86 7.16 -27.99
N ALA A 249 -10.80 6.39 -29.08
CA ALA A 249 -9.89 5.27 -29.22
C ALA A 249 -8.42 5.70 -29.03
N PHE A 250 -8.00 6.74 -29.73
CA PHE A 250 -6.65 7.27 -29.62
C PHE A 250 -6.35 7.82 -28.21
N SER A 251 -7.31 8.50 -27.59
CA SER A 251 -7.17 9.05 -26.24
C SER A 251 -7.04 7.96 -25.18
N LEU A 252 -7.77 6.86 -25.33
CA LEU A 252 -7.66 5.68 -24.45
C LEU A 252 -6.29 5.00 -24.61
N ALA A 253 -5.82 4.79 -25.86
CA ALA A 253 -4.50 4.23 -26.11
C ALA A 253 -3.38 5.10 -25.51
N ALA A 254 -3.45 6.43 -25.70
CA ALA A 254 -2.52 7.37 -25.11
C ALA A 254 -2.53 7.32 -23.59
N SER A 255 -3.72 7.28 -22.97
CA SER A 255 -3.85 7.16 -21.51
C SER A 255 -3.23 5.86 -20.99
N ALA A 256 -3.50 4.72 -21.62
CA ALA A 256 -2.90 3.45 -21.28
C ALA A 256 -1.37 3.48 -21.36
N THR A 257 -0.83 4.08 -22.44
CA THR A 257 0.61 4.25 -22.60
C THR A 257 1.21 5.11 -21.50
N TYR A 258 0.55 6.21 -21.12
CA TYR A 258 1.00 7.05 -20.00
C TYR A 258 0.98 6.30 -18.67
N MET A 259 -0.05 5.50 -18.40
CA MET A 259 -0.12 4.69 -17.17
C MET A 259 1.00 3.65 -17.12
N VAL A 260 1.27 2.95 -18.22
CA VAL A 260 2.38 1.99 -18.31
C VAL A 260 3.73 2.71 -18.12
N ASN A 261 3.93 3.87 -18.73
CA ASN A 261 5.14 4.67 -18.54
C ASN A 261 5.33 5.12 -17.08
N ASP A 262 4.25 5.57 -16.41
CA ASP A 262 4.32 5.99 -15.01
C ASP A 262 4.64 4.79 -14.09
N LEU A 263 4.15 3.60 -14.40
CA LEU A 263 4.50 2.36 -13.69
C LEU A 263 5.94 1.93 -13.99
N TRP A 264 6.41 2.10 -15.22
CA TRP A 264 7.80 1.80 -15.60
C TRP A 264 8.80 2.72 -14.90
N ASP A 265 8.42 4.00 -14.73
CA ASP A 265 9.25 5.02 -14.12
C ASP A 265 9.05 5.19 -12.61
N LEU A 266 8.33 4.27 -11.97
CA LEU A 266 7.87 4.36 -10.59
C LEU A 266 8.97 4.79 -9.60
N GLN A 267 10.13 4.15 -9.66
CA GLN A 267 11.25 4.44 -8.75
C GLN A 267 11.89 5.81 -9.04
N SER A 268 12.08 6.18 -10.30
CA SER A 268 12.61 7.48 -10.68
C SER A 268 11.64 8.63 -10.39
N ASP A 269 10.35 8.38 -10.56
CA ASP A 269 9.30 9.34 -10.21
C ASP A 269 9.26 9.64 -8.72
N ARG A 270 9.46 8.64 -7.86
CA ARG A 270 9.54 8.83 -6.39
C ARG A 270 10.74 9.66 -5.95
N GLN A 271 11.86 9.57 -6.67
CA GLN A 271 13.05 10.39 -6.42
C GLN A 271 12.87 11.84 -6.87
N HIS A 272 11.97 12.10 -7.80
CA HIS A 272 11.78 13.41 -8.38
C HIS A 272 10.89 14.31 -7.50
N PRO A 273 11.28 15.57 -7.19
CA PRO A 273 10.55 16.45 -6.25
C PRO A 273 9.07 16.67 -6.58
N ARG A 274 8.71 16.73 -7.87
CA ARG A 274 7.33 16.96 -8.33
C ARG A 274 6.61 15.67 -8.72
N LYS A 275 7.32 14.72 -9.37
CA LYS A 275 6.70 13.49 -9.91
C LYS A 275 6.34 12.49 -8.81
N ARG A 276 6.96 12.56 -7.61
CA ARG A 276 6.62 11.72 -6.46
C ARG A 276 5.15 11.82 -6.03
N PHE A 277 4.45 12.87 -6.45
CA PHE A 277 3.01 13.06 -6.17
C PHE A 277 2.09 12.49 -7.28
N ARG A 278 2.65 11.84 -8.31
CA ARG A 278 1.85 11.12 -9.31
C ARG A 278 1.08 9.98 -8.65
N PRO A 279 -0.11 9.63 -9.15
CA PRO A 279 -0.97 8.62 -8.52
C PRO A 279 -0.31 7.27 -8.24
N PHE A 280 0.55 6.77 -9.14
CA PHE A 280 1.28 5.52 -8.94
C PHE A 280 2.51 5.69 -8.05
N ALA A 281 3.29 6.75 -8.22
CA ALA A 281 4.48 7.02 -7.42
C ALA A 281 4.14 7.18 -5.93
N SER A 282 3.05 7.86 -5.61
CA SER A 282 2.52 8.05 -4.25
C SER A 282 1.66 6.88 -3.74
N ALA A 283 1.52 5.81 -4.54
CA ALA A 283 0.68 4.64 -4.27
C ALA A 283 -0.79 4.96 -3.95
N GLN A 284 -1.33 6.09 -4.45
CA GLN A 284 -2.77 6.39 -4.39
C GLN A 284 -3.57 5.37 -5.21
N ILE A 285 -3.01 4.90 -6.34
CA ILE A 285 -3.57 3.81 -7.15
C ILE A 285 -2.64 2.60 -7.04
N PRO A 286 -3.15 1.43 -6.62
CA PRO A 286 -2.38 0.19 -6.59
C PRO A 286 -1.89 -0.21 -7.99
N ILE A 287 -0.66 -0.72 -8.08
CA ILE A 287 -0.01 -1.10 -9.34
C ILE A 287 -0.87 -2.08 -10.16
N HIS A 288 -1.40 -3.13 -9.52
CA HIS A 288 -2.21 -4.14 -10.20
C HIS A 288 -3.51 -3.57 -10.76
N ILE A 289 -4.13 -2.61 -10.07
CA ILE A 289 -5.35 -1.94 -10.57
C ILE A 289 -4.98 -1.03 -11.75
N GLY A 290 -3.86 -0.31 -11.65
CA GLY A 290 -3.36 0.51 -12.74
C GLY A 290 -3.10 -0.30 -14.01
N LEU A 291 -2.44 -1.46 -13.88
CA LEU A 291 -2.20 -2.37 -15.00
C LEU A 291 -3.51 -2.91 -15.60
N ALA A 292 -4.47 -3.29 -14.77
CA ALA A 292 -5.78 -3.77 -15.25
C ALA A 292 -6.55 -2.69 -16.02
N VAL A 293 -6.55 -1.44 -15.51
CA VAL A 293 -7.20 -0.30 -16.20
C VAL A 293 -6.48 0.05 -17.49
N ALA A 294 -5.14 0.03 -17.52
CA ALA A 294 -4.37 0.25 -18.75
C ALA A 294 -4.67 -0.82 -19.80
N ALA A 295 -4.70 -2.09 -19.42
CA ALA A 295 -5.06 -3.19 -20.31
C ALA A 295 -6.49 -3.05 -20.86
N LEU A 296 -7.45 -2.70 -19.98
CA LEU A 296 -8.85 -2.46 -20.40
C LEU A 296 -8.94 -1.29 -21.39
N ALA A 297 -8.23 -0.18 -21.13
CA ALA A 297 -8.21 0.97 -22.02
C ALA A 297 -7.61 0.64 -23.39
N LEU A 298 -6.56 -0.21 -23.46
CA LEU A 298 -6.00 -0.70 -24.73
C LEU A 298 -6.99 -1.60 -25.48
N VAL A 299 -7.65 -2.51 -24.79
CA VAL A 299 -8.66 -3.40 -25.43
C VAL A 299 -9.82 -2.57 -25.99
N LEU A 300 -10.35 -1.63 -25.19
CA LEU A 300 -11.42 -0.74 -25.64
C LEU A 300 -10.99 0.12 -26.82
N SER A 301 -9.78 0.68 -26.79
CA SER A 301 -9.21 1.43 -27.90
C SER A 301 -9.12 0.59 -29.18
N PHE A 302 -8.62 -0.64 -29.07
CA PHE A 302 -8.53 -1.58 -30.20
C PHE A 302 -9.90 -1.93 -30.75
N VAL A 303 -10.87 -2.30 -29.93
CA VAL A 303 -12.24 -2.59 -30.36
C VAL A 303 -12.86 -1.39 -31.08
N MET A 304 -12.72 -0.17 -30.51
CA MET A 304 -13.24 1.04 -31.14
C MET A 304 -12.58 1.31 -32.48
N SER A 305 -11.27 1.06 -32.62
CA SER A 305 -10.53 1.29 -33.88
C SER A 305 -10.98 0.39 -35.03
N VAL A 306 -11.65 -0.74 -34.76
CA VAL A 306 -12.21 -1.63 -35.80
C VAL A 306 -13.44 -1.00 -36.48
N PHE A 307 -14.09 -0.02 -35.82
CA PHE A 307 -15.30 0.65 -36.32
C PHE A 307 -14.98 2.02 -36.98
N VAL A 308 -13.70 2.35 -37.17
CA VAL A 308 -13.20 3.58 -37.79
C VAL A 308 -12.52 3.27 -39.11
#